data_603ffac1d9ee11d184201845d2e9109e
#
_entry.id   603ffac1d9ee11d184201845d2e9109e
#
_cell.length_a   1.000
_cell.length_b   1.000
_cell.length_c   1.000
_cell.angle_alpha   90.00
_cell.angle_beta   90.00
_cell.angle_gamma   90.00
#
_symmetry.space_group_name_H-M   'P 1'
#
loop_
_entity.id
_entity.type
_entity.pdbx_description
1 polymer ?
#
loop_
_entity_poly.entity_id
_entity_poly.type
_entity_poly.pdbx_seq_one_letter_code
_entity_poly.pdbx_strand_id
1 'polypeptide(L)'
;VDSKGNDRGSTHSSDVDYKRVLEHVFQLNLNNFYIQLTTESDPESILSFIGKKLLQPQHRVFIGVINPRDLNIETPLIVQNRVILAAKYIPIQQLGTTDDCGFAPYNDNEAITRDIVFKKISARVEGTKLAEELLNLSKQYSTRH
;
A
#
# COMPACT_ATOMS: atom_id res chain seq x y z
N VAL A 1 -6.47 2.19 -6.18
CA VAL A 1 -6.36 1.69 -7.57
C VAL A 1 -5.97 0.23 -7.52
N ASP A 2 -6.79 -0.62 -8.06
CA ASP A 2 -6.63 -2.06 -8.08
C ASP A 2 -6.41 -2.51 -9.53
N SER A 3 -5.32 -3.23 -9.77
CA SER A 3 -4.99 -3.81 -11.08
C SER A 3 -5.44 -5.26 -11.21
N LYS A 4 -5.79 -5.90 -10.09
CA LYS A 4 -6.16 -7.33 -10.02
C LYS A 4 -7.37 -7.48 -9.10
N GLY A 5 -8.49 -7.89 -9.65
CA GLY A 5 -9.70 -8.12 -8.85
C GLY A 5 -9.48 -9.07 -7.66
N ASN A 6 -10.33 -8.96 -6.67
CA ASN A 6 -10.23 -9.69 -5.39
C ASN A 6 -11.12 -10.94 -5.32
N ASP A 7 -12.02 -11.14 -6.25
CA ASP A 7 -12.98 -12.23 -6.27
C ASP A 7 -12.52 -13.36 -7.18
N ARG A 8 -13.11 -14.55 -7.01
CA ARG A 8 -12.85 -15.70 -7.89
C ARG A 8 -13.26 -15.45 -9.34
N GLY A 9 -14.27 -14.59 -9.58
CA GLY A 9 -14.76 -14.24 -10.90
C GLY A 9 -14.06 -13.03 -11.53
N SER A 10 -13.11 -12.41 -10.84
CA SER A 10 -12.45 -11.20 -11.34
C SER A 10 -11.54 -11.48 -12.52
N THR A 11 -11.72 -10.72 -13.58
CA THR A 11 -10.80 -10.72 -14.70
C THR A 11 -9.54 -9.97 -14.28
N HIS A 12 -8.42 -10.68 -14.24
CA HIS A 12 -7.13 -10.06 -13.92
C HIS A 12 -6.61 -9.30 -15.14
N SER A 13 -6.36 -8.02 -14.98
CA SER A 13 -5.72 -7.18 -15.99
C SER A 13 -4.18 -7.26 -15.85
N SER A 14 -3.64 -8.48 -15.90
CA SER A 14 -2.20 -8.75 -15.76
C SER A 14 -1.33 -8.06 -16.81
N ASP A 15 -1.93 -7.66 -17.94
CA ASP A 15 -1.24 -7.07 -19.08
C ASP A 15 -1.35 -5.54 -19.13
N VAL A 16 -1.99 -4.91 -18.13
CA VAL A 16 -2.10 -3.46 -18.06
C VAL A 16 -0.84 -2.89 -17.42
N ASP A 17 -0.19 -1.95 -18.10
CA ASP A 17 0.89 -1.16 -17.52
C ASP A 17 0.35 -0.31 -16.37
N TYR A 18 0.63 -0.72 -15.14
CA TYR A 18 0.12 -0.09 -13.94
C TYR A 18 0.56 1.38 -13.83
N LYS A 19 1.77 1.72 -14.27
CA LYS A 19 2.25 3.11 -14.31
C LYS A 19 1.38 3.99 -15.18
N ARG A 20 0.96 3.48 -16.34
CA ARG A 20 0.07 4.19 -17.25
C ARG A 20 -1.31 4.44 -16.64
N VAL A 21 -1.84 3.48 -15.90
CA VAL A 21 -3.10 3.67 -15.15
C VAL A 21 -2.93 4.76 -14.10
N LEU A 22 -1.84 4.72 -13.34
CA LEU A 22 -1.55 5.73 -12.31
C LEU A 22 -1.40 7.13 -12.90
N GLU A 23 -0.79 7.31 -14.07
CA GLU A 23 -0.70 8.61 -14.76
C GLU A 23 -2.09 9.24 -14.94
N HIS A 24 -3.08 8.46 -15.38
CA HIS A 24 -4.43 8.95 -15.58
C HIS A 24 -5.16 9.20 -14.25
N VAL A 25 -5.00 8.31 -13.29
CA VAL A 25 -5.65 8.43 -11.98
C VAL A 25 -5.17 9.66 -11.22
N PHE A 26 -3.87 9.97 -11.25
CA PHE A 26 -3.32 11.14 -10.57
C PHE A 26 -3.64 12.48 -11.26
N GLN A 27 -4.18 12.45 -12.48
CA GLN A 27 -4.72 13.64 -13.15
C GLN A 27 -6.14 14.01 -12.70
N LEU A 28 -6.83 13.11 -12.00
CA LEU A 28 -8.14 13.38 -11.43
C LEU A 28 -8.02 14.42 -10.30
N ASN A 29 -9.06 15.26 -10.18
CA ASN A 29 -9.12 16.26 -9.10
C ASN A 29 -9.47 15.60 -7.75
N LEU A 30 -8.52 14.80 -7.23
CA LEU A 30 -8.63 14.04 -5.98
C LEU A 30 -7.40 14.32 -5.13
N ASN A 31 -7.58 14.22 -3.80
CA ASN A 31 -6.48 14.42 -2.85
C ASN A 31 -5.96 13.12 -2.26
N ASN A 32 -6.78 12.06 -2.20
CA ASN A 32 -6.42 10.81 -1.56
C ASN A 32 -6.42 9.67 -2.59
N PHE A 33 -5.31 8.93 -2.64
CA PHE A 33 -5.10 7.80 -3.55
C PHE A 33 -4.78 6.55 -2.75
N TYR A 34 -5.53 5.48 -2.98
CA TYR A 34 -5.31 4.15 -2.40
C TYR A 34 -4.70 3.26 -3.49
N ILE A 35 -3.48 2.81 -3.27
CA ILE A 35 -2.63 2.17 -4.29
C ILE A 35 -2.32 0.73 -3.89
N GLN A 36 -2.75 -0.22 -4.69
CA GLN A 36 -2.37 -1.62 -4.55
C GLN A 36 -0.89 -1.82 -4.87
N LEU A 37 -0.16 -2.57 -4.03
CA LEU A 37 1.28 -2.79 -4.20
C LEU A 37 1.74 -4.20 -3.88
N THR A 38 1.03 -4.97 -3.05
CA THR A 38 1.59 -6.23 -2.51
C THR A 38 1.77 -7.31 -3.56
N THR A 39 1.05 -7.22 -4.68
CA THR A 39 1.10 -8.18 -5.79
C THR A 39 1.92 -7.68 -6.98
N GLU A 40 2.49 -6.47 -6.90
CA GLU A 40 3.39 -5.95 -7.92
C GLU A 40 4.76 -6.63 -7.83
N SER A 41 5.31 -6.99 -9.00
CA SER A 41 6.62 -7.63 -9.08
C SER A 41 7.77 -6.69 -8.70
N ASP A 42 7.60 -5.39 -8.94
CA ASP A 42 8.55 -4.33 -8.61
C ASP A 42 7.83 -3.14 -7.96
N PRO A 43 7.46 -3.27 -6.67
CA PRO A 43 6.77 -2.18 -5.96
C PRO A 43 7.65 -0.92 -5.81
N GLU A 44 8.96 -1.07 -5.74
CA GLU A 44 9.89 0.06 -5.63
C GLU A 44 9.84 0.96 -6.86
N SER A 45 9.77 0.36 -8.06
CA SER A 45 9.60 1.10 -9.32
C SER A 45 8.30 1.90 -9.37
N ILE A 46 7.20 1.33 -8.84
CA ILE A 46 5.91 2.04 -8.74
C ILE A 46 5.99 3.20 -7.75
N LEU A 47 6.55 2.98 -6.56
CA LEU A 47 6.73 4.02 -5.54
C LEU A 47 7.62 5.17 -6.03
N SER A 48 8.73 4.84 -6.68
CA SER A 48 9.63 5.82 -7.30
C SER A 48 8.91 6.64 -8.39
N PHE A 49 8.09 6.00 -9.20
CA PHE A 49 7.32 6.66 -10.24
C PHE A 49 6.30 7.62 -9.66
N ILE A 50 5.54 7.21 -8.64
CA ILE A 50 4.58 8.07 -7.93
C ILE A 50 5.31 9.29 -7.35
N GLY A 51 6.35 9.06 -6.55
CA GLY A 51 7.05 10.14 -5.84
C GLY A 51 7.74 11.15 -6.76
N LYS A 52 8.31 10.69 -7.88
CA LYS A 52 9.08 11.54 -8.79
C LYS A 52 8.25 12.21 -9.88
N LYS A 53 7.12 11.60 -10.27
CA LYS A 53 6.39 12.02 -11.48
C LYS A 53 4.95 12.47 -11.22
N LEU A 54 4.28 11.91 -10.22
CA LEU A 54 2.84 12.07 -10.06
C LEU A 54 2.45 12.86 -8.81
N LEU A 55 3.25 12.78 -7.75
CA LEU A 55 2.91 13.34 -6.44
C LEU A 55 2.90 14.87 -6.47
N GLN A 56 1.82 15.45 -5.93
CA GLN A 56 1.67 16.89 -5.73
C GLN A 56 1.49 17.21 -4.23
N PRO A 57 1.75 18.45 -3.79
CA PRO A 57 1.72 18.81 -2.36
C PRO A 57 0.42 18.50 -1.62
N GLN A 58 -0.73 18.57 -2.31
CA GLN A 58 -2.06 18.29 -1.75
C GLN A 58 -2.39 16.80 -1.68
N HIS A 59 -1.63 15.94 -2.37
CA HIS A 59 -1.91 14.52 -2.44
C HIS A 59 -1.53 13.79 -1.16
N ARG A 60 -2.32 12.78 -0.83
CA ARG A 60 -2.01 11.74 0.16
C ARG A 60 -2.12 10.38 -0.52
N VAL A 61 -1.11 9.55 -0.31
CA VAL A 61 -1.02 8.22 -0.92
C VAL A 61 -1.06 7.17 0.18
N PHE A 62 -2.07 6.31 0.12
CA PHE A 62 -2.23 5.17 1.02
C PHE A 62 -1.78 3.93 0.25
N ILE A 63 -0.63 3.39 0.63
CA ILE A 63 -0.05 2.22 -0.02
C ILE A 63 -0.63 0.92 0.56
N GLY A 64 -0.93 -0.03 -0.31
CA GLY A 64 -1.30 -1.39 0.08
C GLY A 64 -0.11 -2.11 0.70
N VAL A 65 -0.25 -2.49 1.96
CA VAL A 65 0.78 -3.22 2.71
C VAL A 65 0.30 -4.59 3.19
N ILE A 66 -0.96 -4.93 2.91
CA ILE A 66 -1.57 -6.22 3.20
C ILE A 66 -2.17 -6.78 1.90
N ASN A 67 -1.87 -8.06 1.61
CA ASN A 67 -2.52 -8.79 0.52
C ASN A 67 -3.78 -9.48 1.04
N PRO A 68 -4.99 -9.00 0.72
CA PRO A 68 -6.23 -9.59 1.22
C PRO A 68 -6.54 -10.97 0.62
N ARG A 69 -5.84 -11.38 -0.44
CA ARG A 69 -6.02 -12.67 -1.11
C ARG A 69 -5.10 -13.77 -0.58
N ASP A 70 -4.04 -13.40 0.12
CA ASP A 70 -3.11 -14.37 0.71
C ASP A 70 -3.67 -14.86 2.06
N LEU A 71 -3.71 -16.17 2.28
CA LEU A 71 -4.09 -16.78 3.55
C LEU A 71 -3.03 -16.58 4.63
N ASN A 72 -1.78 -16.38 4.23
CA ASN A 72 -0.70 -16.06 5.16
C ASN A 72 -0.88 -14.66 5.74
N ILE A 73 -0.71 -14.55 7.05
CA ILE A 73 -0.80 -13.28 7.75
C ILE A 73 0.57 -12.61 7.69
N GLU A 74 0.62 -11.40 7.17
CA GLU A 74 1.83 -10.58 7.19
C GLU A 74 2.26 -10.31 8.64
N THR A 75 3.57 -10.35 8.90
CA THR A 75 4.09 -9.91 10.19
C THR A 75 4.17 -8.37 10.25
N PRO A 76 4.12 -7.76 11.44
CA PRO A 76 4.36 -6.33 11.61
C PRO A 76 5.68 -5.85 10.97
N LEU A 77 6.72 -6.70 11.00
CA LEU A 77 8.01 -6.40 10.38
C LEU A 77 7.93 -6.31 8.85
N ILE A 78 7.15 -7.18 8.20
CA ILE A 78 6.92 -7.13 6.75
C ILE A 78 6.24 -5.80 6.39
N VAL A 79 5.22 -5.42 7.15
CA VAL A 79 4.51 -4.15 6.95
C VAL A 79 5.45 -2.97 7.18
N GLN A 80 6.21 -2.96 8.27
CA GLN A 80 7.23 -1.95 8.57
C GLN A 80 8.18 -1.73 7.39
N ASN A 81 8.74 -2.81 6.84
CA ASN A 81 9.67 -2.73 5.71
C ASN A 81 9.03 -2.14 4.45
N ARG A 82 7.76 -2.48 4.17
CA ARG A 82 7.00 -1.90 3.05
C ARG A 82 6.80 -0.41 3.22
N VAL A 83 6.48 0.05 4.43
CA VAL A 83 6.32 1.48 4.75
C VAL A 83 7.64 2.24 4.64
N ILE A 84 8.73 1.67 5.17
CA ILE A 84 10.07 2.28 5.10
C ILE A 84 10.53 2.40 3.64
N LEU A 85 10.26 1.39 2.81
CA LEU A 85 10.54 1.46 1.37
C LEU A 85 9.78 2.61 0.72
N ALA A 86 8.49 2.76 1.01
CA ALA A 86 7.66 3.83 0.46
C ALA A 86 8.14 5.22 0.91
N ALA A 87 8.57 5.35 2.14
CA ALA A 87 9.07 6.61 2.71
C ALA A 87 10.36 7.14 2.05
N LYS A 88 11.06 6.30 1.27
CA LYS A 88 12.18 6.77 0.42
C LYS A 88 11.72 7.66 -0.73
N TYR A 89 10.48 7.51 -1.18
CA TYR A 89 9.94 8.14 -2.39
C TYR A 89 8.79 9.09 -2.11
N ILE A 90 8.02 8.85 -1.07
CA ILE A 90 6.83 9.60 -0.69
C ILE A 90 7.06 10.25 0.68
N PRO A 91 6.93 11.59 0.79
CA PRO A 91 7.07 12.27 2.09
C PRO A 91 6.13 11.68 3.15
N ILE A 92 6.62 11.53 4.38
CA ILE A 92 5.87 10.87 5.48
C ILE A 92 4.53 11.56 5.73
N GLN A 93 4.45 12.88 5.56
CA GLN A 93 3.23 13.66 5.74
C GLN A 93 2.15 13.37 4.68
N GLN A 94 2.56 12.77 3.56
CA GLN A 94 1.70 12.39 2.44
C GLN A 94 1.48 10.87 2.36
N LEU A 95 2.14 10.08 3.22
CA LEU A 95 2.12 8.62 3.21
C LEU A 95 1.17 8.06 4.26
N GLY A 96 0.35 7.11 3.86
CA GLY A 96 -0.47 6.28 4.74
C GLY A 96 -0.43 4.82 4.32
N THR A 97 -1.09 3.94 5.08
CA THR A 97 -1.17 2.52 4.79
C THR A 97 -2.61 2.06 4.62
N THR A 98 -2.81 1.08 3.75
CA THR A 98 -4.08 0.42 3.53
C THR A 98 -3.86 -1.06 3.23
N ASP A 99 -4.93 -1.84 3.16
CA ASP A 99 -4.91 -3.13 2.51
C ASP A 99 -4.98 -2.88 0.99
N ASP A 100 -4.48 -3.80 0.16
CA ASP A 100 -4.48 -3.59 -1.30
C ASP A 100 -5.89 -3.30 -1.84
N CYS A 101 -6.88 -4.05 -1.34
CA CYS A 101 -8.30 -3.88 -1.62
C CYS A 101 -9.10 -4.44 -0.44
N GLY A 102 -10.42 -4.51 -0.53
CA GLY A 102 -11.27 -5.08 0.53
C GLY A 102 -11.09 -6.60 0.68
N PHE A 103 -11.46 -7.11 1.84
CA PHE A 103 -11.50 -8.56 2.11
C PHE A 103 -12.86 -9.13 1.67
N ALA A 104 -12.84 -10.00 0.66
CA ALA A 104 -14.01 -10.76 0.18
C ALA A 104 -15.32 -9.95 0.13
N PRO A 105 -15.40 -8.85 -0.63
CA PRO A 105 -16.53 -7.93 -0.61
C PRO A 105 -17.85 -8.58 -1.08
N TYR A 106 -17.77 -9.67 -1.82
CA TYR A 106 -18.93 -10.39 -2.36
C TYR A 106 -19.18 -11.76 -1.72
N ASN A 107 -18.53 -12.05 -0.59
CA ASN A 107 -18.69 -13.31 0.15
C ASN A 107 -18.36 -14.58 -0.66
N ASP A 108 -17.51 -14.48 -1.64
CA ASP A 108 -17.10 -15.57 -2.54
C ASP A 108 -15.76 -16.22 -2.17
N ASN A 109 -15.06 -15.69 -1.17
CA ASN A 109 -13.82 -16.24 -0.67
C ASN A 109 -13.96 -16.77 0.77
N GLU A 110 -14.56 -17.95 0.90
CA GLU A 110 -14.77 -18.62 2.20
C GLU A 110 -13.48 -19.00 2.93
N ALA A 111 -12.35 -19.05 2.21
CA ALA A 111 -11.05 -19.36 2.80
C ALA A 111 -10.48 -18.20 3.65
N ILE A 112 -10.89 -16.96 3.38
CA ILE A 112 -10.50 -15.79 4.16
C ILE A 112 -11.47 -15.61 5.32
N THR A 113 -11.17 -16.23 6.44
CA THR A 113 -12.02 -16.15 7.62
C THR A 113 -11.90 -14.78 8.30
N ARG A 114 -12.94 -14.42 9.07
CA ARG A 114 -12.93 -13.20 9.90
C ARG A 114 -11.70 -13.09 10.79
N ASP A 115 -11.24 -14.21 11.33
CA ASP A 115 -10.07 -14.29 12.20
C ASP A 115 -8.78 -13.91 11.45
N ILE A 116 -8.61 -14.40 10.22
CA ILE A 116 -7.50 -14.03 9.34
C ILE A 116 -7.54 -12.54 9.04
N VAL A 117 -8.71 -12.00 8.70
CA VAL A 117 -8.89 -10.56 8.40
C VAL A 117 -8.45 -9.69 9.58
N PHE A 118 -8.93 -9.99 10.80
CA PHE A 118 -8.55 -9.20 11.98
C PHE A 118 -7.06 -9.29 12.30
N LYS A 119 -6.44 -10.45 12.14
CA LYS A 119 -4.99 -10.62 12.33
C LYS A 119 -4.20 -9.82 11.30
N LYS A 120 -4.61 -9.80 10.03
CA LYS A 120 -4.00 -8.98 8.98
C LYS A 120 -4.12 -7.49 9.28
N ILE A 121 -5.29 -7.02 9.68
CA ILE A 121 -5.51 -5.62 10.07
C ILE A 121 -4.64 -5.25 11.28
N SER A 122 -4.55 -6.13 12.30
CA SER A 122 -3.68 -5.93 13.45
C SER A 122 -2.21 -5.78 13.03
N ALA A 123 -1.73 -6.68 12.16
CA ALA A 123 -0.37 -6.61 11.62
C ALA A 123 -0.11 -5.29 10.86
N ARG A 124 -1.09 -4.81 10.09
CA ARG A 124 -1.00 -3.51 9.41
C ARG A 124 -0.84 -2.36 10.40
N VAL A 125 -1.70 -2.30 11.41
CA VAL A 125 -1.68 -1.23 12.41
C VAL A 125 -0.36 -1.23 13.18
N GLU A 126 0.07 -2.39 13.67
CA GLU A 126 1.29 -2.54 14.44
C GLU A 126 2.54 -2.23 13.59
N GLY A 127 2.64 -2.79 12.39
CA GLY A 127 3.77 -2.54 11.50
C GLY A 127 3.87 -1.10 11.02
N THR A 128 2.74 -0.42 10.81
CA THR A 128 2.70 1.01 10.49
C THR A 128 3.26 1.83 11.65
N LYS A 129 2.85 1.52 12.89
CA LYS A 129 3.35 2.19 14.09
C LYS A 129 4.86 2.00 14.26
N LEU A 130 5.36 0.78 14.08
CA LEU A 130 6.80 0.49 14.14
C LEU A 130 7.59 1.28 13.08
N ALA A 131 7.05 1.41 11.86
CA ALA A 131 7.67 2.21 10.82
C ALA A 131 7.69 3.70 11.18
N GLU A 132 6.61 4.24 11.71
CA GLU A 132 6.51 5.63 12.14
C GLU A 132 7.53 5.96 13.23
N GLU A 133 7.67 5.11 14.24
CA GLU A 133 8.66 5.26 15.30
C GLU A 133 10.09 5.31 14.74
N LEU A 134 10.44 4.39 13.84
CA LEU A 134 11.76 4.33 13.22
C LEU A 134 12.05 5.56 12.34
N LEU A 135 11.09 6.00 11.54
CA LEU A 135 11.22 7.17 10.67
C LEU A 135 11.31 8.48 11.44
N ASN A 136 10.62 8.60 12.57
CA ASN A 136 10.71 9.76 13.46
C ASN A 136 12.07 9.81 14.19
N LEU A 137 12.60 8.67 14.63
CA LEU A 137 13.94 8.58 15.21
C LEU A 137 15.01 9.04 14.20
N SER A 138 14.93 8.58 12.95
CA SER A 138 15.90 8.97 11.91
C SER A 138 15.88 10.48 11.63
N LYS A 139 14.72 11.13 11.66
CA LYS A 139 14.61 12.59 11.51
C LYS A 139 15.30 13.35 12.67
N GLN A 140 15.13 12.89 13.91
CA GLN A 140 15.76 13.54 15.08
C GLN A 140 17.29 13.46 15.02
N TYR A 141 17.86 12.40 14.48
CA TYR A 141 19.32 12.29 14.28
C TYR A 141 19.82 13.18 13.15
N SER A 142 19.06 13.31 12.05
CA SER A 142 19.45 14.14 10.90
C SER A 142 19.38 15.65 11.18
N THR A 143 18.60 16.09 12.15
CA THR A 143 18.48 17.52 12.54
C THR A 143 19.51 17.97 13.58
N ARG A 144 20.32 17.04 14.13
CA ARG A 144 21.35 17.32 15.15
C ARG A 144 22.78 17.42 14.58
N HIS A 145 22.93 17.25 13.27
CA HIS A 145 24.18 17.34 12.53
C HIS A 145 24.00 18.24 11.31
#